data_528c8d4fc1fe3e22f50103a96a5b3610
#
_entry.id   528c8d4fc1fe3e22f50103a96a5b3610
#
_cell.length_a   1.000
_cell.length_b   1.000
_cell.length_c   1.000
_cell.angle_alpha   90.00
_cell.angle_beta   90.00
_cell.angle_gamma   90.00
#
_symmetry.space_group_name_H-M   'P 1'
#
loop_
_entity.id
_entity.type
_entity.pdbx_description
1 polymer ?
#
loop_
_entity_poly.entity_id
_entity_poly.type
_entity_poly.pdbx_seq_one_letter_code
_entity_poly.pdbx_strand_id
1 'polypeptide(L)'
;MAKRTPVLKATGLKKAFGPVVVVDGFNLEVMAGEAVALTGRNGAGKSTILRCLVGADRPDEGSVEVNGVMVTETNPQIRRDVATVIDDLDFFPDLSVVEHLDLLARAHGIPAAEEAVDEILHEVQLVPQSGQLPATLSSGQRRRLALATAFVRPRTLLV
;
A
#
# COMPACT_ATOMS: atom_id res chain seq x y z
N MET A 1 -1.83 31.48 9.48
CA MET A 1 -1.54 30.40 8.53
C MET A 1 -2.07 29.11 9.10
N ALA A 2 -3.01 28.43 8.46
CA ALA A 2 -3.50 27.15 8.91
C ALA A 2 -2.35 26.13 8.87
N LYS A 3 -2.07 25.45 9.97
CA LYS A 3 -1.05 24.41 10.07
C LYS A 3 -1.51 23.24 9.18
N ARG A 4 -0.85 23.01 8.04
CA ARG A 4 -1.18 21.88 7.16
C ARG A 4 -0.90 20.60 7.94
N THR A 5 -1.92 19.78 8.13
CA THR A 5 -1.78 18.47 8.79
C THR A 5 -1.14 17.50 7.81
N PRO A 6 -0.09 16.77 8.19
CA PRO A 6 0.50 15.74 7.33
C PRO A 6 -0.50 14.60 7.09
N VAL A 7 -0.48 14.04 5.88
CA VAL A 7 -1.23 12.82 5.54
C VAL A 7 -0.61 11.61 6.24
N LEU A 8 0.72 11.55 6.31
CA LEU A 8 1.45 10.52 7.05
C LEU A 8 2.41 11.20 8.02
N LYS A 9 2.42 10.73 9.27
CA LYS A 9 3.38 11.13 10.27
C LYS A 9 3.91 9.92 11.01
N ALA A 10 5.23 9.73 10.99
CA ALA A 10 5.94 8.75 11.78
C ALA A 10 6.85 9.48 12.78
N THR A 11 6.83 9.08 14.03
CA THR A 11 7.57 9.74 15.11
C THR A 11 8.35 8.72 15.92
N GLY A 12 9.67 8.85 15.93
CA GLY A 12 10.57 8.07 16.77
C GLY A 12 10.49 6.56 16.57
N LEU A 13 10.22 6.09 15.33
CA LEU A 13 10.05 4.65 15.08
C LEU A 13 11.30 3.88 15.42
N LYS A 14 11.13 2.80 16.19
CA LYS A 14 12.16 1.82 16.47
C LYS A 14 11.62 0.42 16.18
N LYS A 15 12.46 -0.41 15.55
CA LYS A 15 12.15 -1.79 15.26
C LYS A 15 13.39 -2.66 15.37
N ALA A 16 13.28 -3.72 16.16
CA ALA A 16 14.31 -4.73 16.32
C ALA A 16 13.76 -6.13 16.01
N PHE A 17 14.62 -7.01 15.57
CA PHE A 17 14.35 -8.44 15.40
C PHE A 17 15.36 -9.23 16.25
N GLY A 18 14.90 -9.72 17.38
CA GLY A 18 15.78 -10.28 18.40
C GLY A 18 16.81 -9.23 18.87
N PRO A 19 18.12 -9.52 18.83
CA PRO A 19 19.14 -8.58 19.27
C PRO A 19 19.50 -7.50 18.23
N VAL A 20 18.94 -7.57 17.02
CA VAL A 20 19.32 -6.69 15.91
C VAL A 20 18.33 -5.53 15.80
N VAL A 21 18.79 -4.32 16.09
CA VAL A 21 18.02 -3.08 15.84
C VAL A 21 18.15 -2.74 14.36
N VAL A 22 17.00 -2.71 13.65
CA VAL A 22 16.93 -2.44 12.20
C VAL A 22 16.51 -1.00 11.92
N VAL A 23 15.63 -0.45 12.77
CA VAL A 23 15.20 0.96 12.69
C VAL A 23 15.39 1.56 14.08
N ASP A 24 16.01 2.75 14.16
CA ASP A 24 16.28 3.44 15.42
C ASP A 24 16.00 4.94 15.29
N GLY A 25 14.90 5.39 15.90
CA GLY A 25 14.52 6.80 15.96
C GLY A 25 14.09 7.44 14.63
N PHE A 26 13.50 6.65 13.69
CA PHE A 26 13.09 7.18 12.38
C PHE A 26 11.89 8.12 12.51
N ASN A 27 11.99 9.27 11.80
CA ASN A 27 10.90 10.25 11.72
C ASN A 27 10.61 10.58 10.26
N LEU A 28 9.33 10.78 9.93
CA LEU A 28 8.88 11.16 8.59
C LEU A 28 7.56 11.93 8.69
N GLU A 29 7.43 13.00 7.93
CA GLU A 29 6.16 13.66 7.66
C GLU A 29 5.97 13.77 6.15
N VAL A 30 4.78 13.42 5.65
CA VAL A 30 4.40 13.53 4.24
C VAL A 30 3.12 14.33 4.14
N MET A 31 3.14 15.40 3.35
CA MET A 31 1.97 16.24 3.13
C MET A 31 1.14 15.74 1.95
N ALA A 32 -0.12 16.19 1.86
CA ALA A 32 -0.96 15.89 0.71
C ALA A 32 -0.31 16.39 -0.59
N GLY A 33 -0.26 15.50 -1.59
CA GLY A 33 0.35 15.76 -2.89
C GLY A 33 1.87 15.61 -2.94
N GLU A 34 2.52 15.20 -1.84
CA GLU A 34 3.95 14.91 -1.85
C GLU A 34 4.23 13.46 -2.24
N ALA A 35 5.34 13.26 -2.95
CA ALA A 35 5.95 11.96 -3.18
C ALA A 35 7.31 11.90 -2.49
N VAL A 36 7.52 10.88 -1.65
CA VAL A 36 8.75 10.70 -0.87
C VAL A 36 9.38 9.36 -1.22
N ALA A 37 10.67 9.35 -1.48
CA ALA A 37 11.44 8.14 -1.74
C ALA A 37 12.36 7.82 -0.55
N LEU A 38 12.25 6.60 -0.02
CA LEU A 38 13.22 6.05 0.94
C LEU A 38 14.40 5.47 0.17
N THR A 39 15.56 6.09 0.32
CA THR A 39 16.81 5.65 -0.33
C THR A 39 17.80 5.09 0.69
N GLY A 40 18.66 4.18 0.28
CA GLY A 40 19.65 3.57 1.14
C GLY A 40 20.12 2.21 0.63
N ARG A 41 21.18 1.68 1.23
CA ARG A 41 21.76 0.37 0.88
C ARG A 41 20.75 -0.78 1.13
N ASN A 42 20.98 -1.92 0.48
CA ASN A 42 20.23 -3.14 0.82
C ASN A 42 20.50 -3.52 2.28
N GLY A 43 19.47 -3.93 3.00
CA GLY A 43 19.54 -4.22 4.43
C GLY A 43 19.45 -3.00 5.36
N ALA A 44 19.32 -1.77 4.85
CA ALA A 44 19.22 -0.55 5.67
C ALA A 44 17.84 -0.35 6.36
N GLY A 45 16.97 -1.35 6.37
CA GLY A 45 15.67 -1.28 7.05
C GLY A 45 14.55 -0.60 6.27
N LYS A 46 14.74 -0.27 4.98
CA LYS A 46 13.72 0.41 4.17
C LYS A 46 12.37 -0.33 4.15
N SER A 47 12.38 -1.62 3.83
CA SER A 47 11.15 -2.44 3.82
C SER A 47 10.53 -2.53 5.21
N THR A 48 11.33 -2.62 6.27
CA THR A 48 10.85 -2.61 7.65
C THR A 48 10.15 -1.28 7.99
N ILE A 49 10.74 -0.15 7.57
CA ILE A 49 10.11 1.16 7.74
C ILE A 49 8.77 1.19 7.01
N LEU A 50 8.73 0.83 5.71
CA LEU A 50 7.49 0.82 4.92
C LEU A 50 6.42 -0.07 5.56
N ARG A 51 6.78 -1.27 6.03
CA ARG A 51 5.84 -2.17 6.73
C ARG A 51 5.31 -1.57 8.03
N CYS A 52 6.16 -0.86 8.80
CA CYS A 52 5.69 -0.12 9.98
C CYS A 52 4.75 1.03 9.60
N LEU A 53 5.05 1.78 8.53
CA LEU A 53 4.23 2.91 8.09
C LEU A 53 2.80 2.51 7.70
N VAL A 54 2.62 1.29 7.18
CA VAL A 54 1.30 0.79 6.76
C VAL A 54 0.62 -0.10 7.81
N GLY A 55 1.29 -0.35 8.94
CA GLY A 55 0.77 -1.18 10.03
C GLY A 55 0.89 -2.69 9.79
N ALA A 56 1.63 -3.13 8.77
CA ALA A 56 1.95 -4.54 8.54
C ALA A 56 2.90 -5.10 9.60
N ASP A 57 3.81 -4.26 10.11
CA ASP A 57 4.64 -4.55 11.27
C ASP A 57 4.38 -3.51 12.36
N ARG A 58 4.24 -3.97 13.61
CA ARG A 58 4.14 -3.07 14.76
C ARG A 58 5.55 -2.58 15.13
N PRO A 59 5.80 -1.27 15.24
CA PRO A 59 7.04 -0.75 15.80
C PRO A 59 7.15 -1.11 17.30
N ASP A 60 8.37 -1.26 17.79
CA ASP A 60 8.62 -1.53 19.21
C ASP A 60 8.52 -0.25 20.03
N GLU A 61 8.92 0.89 19.43
CA GLU A 61 8.76 2.23 20.00
C GLU A 61 8.34 3.21 18.90
N GLY A 62 7.78 4.35 19.30
CA GLY A 62 7.30 5.39 18.42
C GLY A 62 5.87 5.16 17.92
N SER A 63 5.43 5.96 16.97
CA SER A 63 4.06 5.92 16.46
C SER A 63 4.00 6.30 14.99
N VAL A 64 2.94 5.82 14.32
CA VAL A 64 2.56 6.22 12.96
C VAL A 64 1.12 6.68 12.96
N GLU A 65 0.87 7.79 12.30
CA GLU A 65 -0.47 8.35 12.09
C GLU A 65 -0.72 8.60 10.60
N VAL A 66 -1.92 8.28 10.14
CA VAL A 66 -2.41 8.65 8.80
C VAL A 66 -3.65 9.52 8.98
N ASN A 67 -3.63 10.72 8.42
CA ASN A 67 -4.70 11.73 8.59
C ASN A 67 -5.01 12.00 10.08
N GLY A 68 -4.01 11.93 10.97
CA GLY A 68 -4.19 12.10 12.42
C GLY A 68 -4.77 10.88 13.14
N VAL A 69 -4.95 9.76 12.44
CA VAL A 69 -5.44 8.49 13.01
C VAL A 69 -4.26 7.54 13.20
N MET A 70 -4.12 7.00 14.41
CA MET A 70 -3.06 6.04 14.74
C MET A 70 -3.16 4.79 13.86
N VAL A 71 -2.05 4.43 13.24
CA VAL A 71 -1.94 3.22 12.41
C VAL A 71 -1.91 2.00 13.32
N THR A 72 -2.92 1.14 13.17
CA THR A 72 -2.99 -0.17 13.80
C THR A 72 -3.53 -1.18 12.79
N GLU A 73 -3.11 -2.43 12.90
CA GLU A 73 -3.51 -3.51 11.98
C GLU A 73 -5.03 -3.68 11.86
N THR A 74 -5.76 -3.42 12.95
CA THR A 74 -7.20 -3.65 13.03
C THR A 74 -8.06 -2.44 12.69
N ASN A 75 -7.46 -1.25 12.47
CA ASN A 75 -8.24 -0.04 12.25
C ASN A 75 -8.86 -0.02 10.83
N PRO A 76 -10.21 -0.06 10.69
CA PRO A 76 -10.88 -0.07 9.39
C PRO A 76 -10.64 1.20 8.57
N GLN A 77 -10.45 2.36 9.23
CA GLN A 77 -10.17 3.61 8.56
C GLN A 77 -8.80 3.57 7.89
N ILE A 78 -7.77 3.06 8.59
CA ILE A 78 -6.44 2.89 8.01
C ILE A 78 -6.49 1.97 6.80
N ARG A 79 -7.20 0.83 6.89
CA ARG A 79 -7.37 -0.07 5.75
C ARG A 79 -8.07 0.57 4.54
N ARG A 80 -8.93 1.56 4.76
CA ARG A 80 -9.59 2.32 3.69
C ARG A 80 -8.67 3.37 3.10
N ASP A 81 -7.94 4.09 3.96
CA ASP A 81 -7.16 5.26 3.57
C ASP A 81 -5.79 4.92 2.98
N VAL A 82 -5.21 3.77 3.34
CA VAL A 82 -3.88 3.36 2.92
C VAL A 82 -3.94 2.22 1.89
N ALA A 83 -3.43 2.46 0.70
CA ALA A 83 -3.15 1.43 -0.29
C ALA A 83 -1.67 1.09 -0.29
N THR A 84 -1.34 -0.20 -0.42
CA THR A 84 0.04 -0.68 -0.35
C THR A 84 0.41 -1.55 -1.54
N VAL A 85 1.62 -1.38 -2.03
CA VAL A 85 2.27 -2.25 -3.00
C VAL A 85 3.68 -2.55 -2.47
N ILE A 86 3.73 -3.31 -1.39
CA ILE A 86 4.98 -3.71 -0.72
C ILE A 86 5.15 -5.22 -0.91
N ASP A 87 6.33 -5.61 -1.34
CA ASP A 87 6.70 -7.00 -1.62
C ASP A 87 5.88 -7.65 -2.77
N ASP A 88 6.03 -8.95 -2.97
CA ASP A 88 5.21 -9.71 -3.93
C ASP A 88 3.82 -9.93 -3.31
N LEU A 89 2.80 -9.37 -3.95
CA LEU A 89 1.42 -9.59 -3.55
C LEU A 89 0.99 -11.03 -3.87
N ASP A 90 0.42 -11.69 -2.88
CA ASP A 90 -0.28 -12.95 -3.08
C ASP A 90 -1.65 -12.66 -3.70
N PHE A 91 -1.85 -13.16 -4.90
CA PHE A 91 -3.13 -13.11 -5.59
C PHE A 91 -3.93 -14.38 -5.31
N PHE A 92 -5.26 -14.28 -5.32
CA PHE A 92 -6.12 -15.46 -5.27
C PHE A 92 -5.84 -16.31 -6.53
N PRO A 93 -5.46 -17.58 -6.38
CA PRO A 93 -5.01 -18.38 -7.52
C PRO A 93 -6.11 -18.67 -8.54
N ASP A 94 -7.37 -18.68 -8.09
CA ASP A 94 -8.53 -19.08 -8.87
C ASP A 94 -9.31 -17.90 -9.48
N LEU A 95 -8.89 -16.67 -9.21
CA LEU A 95 -9.50 -15.46 -9.79
C LEU A 95 -8.64 -14.94 -10.95
N SER A 96 -9.28 -14.63 -12.06
CA SER A 96 -8.65 -13.89 -13.16
C SER A 96 -8.32 -12.45 -12.76
N VAL A 97 -7.52 -11.79 -13.59
CA VAL A 97 -7.13 -10.38 -13.37
C VAL A 97 -8.36 -9.49 -13.16
N VAL A 98 -9.36 -9.59 -14.03
CA VAL A 98 -10.57 -8.78 -13.93
C VAL A 98 -11.39 -9.12 -12.67
N GLU A 99 -11.52 -10.39 -12.34
CA GLU A 99 -12.26 -10.82 -11.12
C GLU A 99 -11.58 -10.36 -9.84
N HIS A 100 -10.24 -10.35 -9.80
CA HIS A 100 -9.47 -9.78 -8.70
C HIS A 100 -9.81 -8.31 -8.47
N LEU A 101 -9.77 -7.52 -9.54
CA LEU A 101 -10.02 -6.09 -9.47
C LEU A 101 -11.49 -5.81 -9.12
N ASP A 102 -12.44 -6.55 -9.70
CA ASP A 102 -13.87 -6.42 -9.39
C ASP A 102 -14.17 -6.76 -7.92
N LEU A 103 -13.57 -7.84 -7.40
CA LEU A 103 -13.69 -8.19 -5.98
C LEU A 103 -13.23 -7.05 -5.08
N LEU A 104 -12.07 -6.45 -5.38
CA LEU A 104 -11.53 -5.35 -4.59
C LEU A 104 -12.37 -4.07 -4.73
N ALA A 105 -12.80 -3.71 -5.93
CA ALA A 105 -13.66 -2.56 -6.16
C ALA A 105 -14.95 -2.67 -5.35
N ARG A 106 -15.64 -3.82 -5.40
CA ARG A 106 -16.86 -4.07 -4.64
C ARG A 106 -16.63 -4.12 -3.14
N ALA A 107 -15.55 -4.76 -2.67
CA ALA A 107 -15.19 -4.81 -1.25
C ALA A 107 -14.92 -3.42 -0.66
N HIS A 108 -14.46 -2.48 -1.48
CA HIS A 108 -14.26 -1.09 -1.09
C HIS A 108 -15.47 -0.18 -1.40
N GLY A 109 -16.58 -0.75 -1.86
CA GLY A 109 -17.84 -0.03 -2.07
C GLY A 109 -17.82 0.92 -3.26
N ILE A 110 -17.08 0.61 -4.31
CA ILE A 110 -17.07 1.41 -5.55
C ILE A 110 -18.41 1.23 -6.27
N PRO A 111 -19.22 2.29 -6.46
CA PRO A 111 -20.58 2.14 -7.00
C PRO A 111 -20.60 1.60 -8.44
N ALA A 112 -19.66 2.03 -9.27
CA ALA A 112 -19.50 1.62 -10.67
C ALA A 112 -18.24 0.75 -10.79
N ALA A 113 -18.26 -0.43 -10.16
CA ALA A 113 -17.08 -1.29 -10.06
C ALA A 113 -16.56 -1.74 -11.44
N GLU A 114 -17.47 -2.09 -12.35
CA GLU A 114 -17.11 -2.55 -13.70
C GLU A 114 -16.39 -1.47 -14.51
N GLU A 115 -16.90 -0.24 -14.50
CA GLU A 115 -16.29 0.88 -15.19
C GLU A 115 -14.91 1.23 -14.58
N ALA A 116 -14.82 1.26 -13.24
CA ALA A 116 -13.56 1.52 -12.54
C ALA A 116 -12.49 0.44 -12.84
N VAL A 117 -12.91 -0.81 -12.94
CA VAL A 117 -12.02 -1.92 -13.31
C VAL A 117 -11.54 -1.79 -14.75
N ASP A 118 -12.45 -1.45 -15.68
CA ASP A 118 -12.09 -1.25 -17.09
C ASP A 118 -11.08 -0.10 -17.25
N GLU A 119 -11.34 1.05 -16.62
CA GLU A 119 -10.43 2.19 -16.61
C GLU A 119 -9.03 1.82 -16.11
N ILE A 120 -8.94 1.12 -14.97
CA ILE A 120 -7.68 0.69 -14.40
C ILE A 120 -6.95 -0.32 -15.28
N LEU A 121 -7.67 -1.29 -15.89
CA LEU A 121 -7.06 -2.25 -16.82
C LEU A 121 -6.42 -1.55 -18.02
N HIS A 122 -7.06 -0.50 -18.53
CA HIS A 122 -6.49 0.34 -19.58
C HIS A 122 -5.26 1.12 -19.10
N GLU A 123 -5.32 1.75 -17.92
CA GLU A 123 -4.22 2.52 -17.34
C GLU A 123 -2.97 1.68 -17.13
N VAL A 124 -3.13 0.48 -16.55
CA VAL A 124 -2.00 -0.43 -16.29
C VAL A 124 -1.66 -1.33 -17.50
N GLN A 125 -2.35 -1.17 -18.63
CA GLN A 125 -2.13 -1.94 -19.87
C GLN A 125 -2.26 -3.46 -19.66
N LEU A 126 -3.31 -3.91 -18.98
CA LEU A 126 -3.61 -5.32 -18.73
C LEU A 126 -4.92 -5.79 -19.38
N VAL A 127 -5.55 -4.98 -20.24
CA VAL A 127 -6.78 -5.37 -20.95
C VAL A 127 -6.64 -6.73 -21.68
N PRO A 128 -5.54 -7.01 -22.44
CA PRO A 128 -5.37 -8.30 -23.09
C PRO A 128 -5.22 -9.51 -22.14
N GLN A 129 -4.87 -9.24 -20.86
CA GLN A 129 -4.69 -10.26 -19.84
C GLN A 129 -5.86 -10.33 -18.84
N SER A 130 -6.94 -9.58 -19.05
CA SER A 130 -8.05 -9.46 -18.11
C SER A 130 -8.65 -10.81 -17.67
N GLY A 131 -8.77 -11.76 -18.58
CA GLY A 131 -9.26 -13.12 -18.30
C GLY A 131 -8.19 -14.14 -17.87
N GLN A 132 -6.92 -13.73 -17.74
CA GLN A 132 -5.86 -14.64 -17.33
C GLN A 132 -5.76 -14.78 -15.81
N LEU A 133 -5.31 -15.94 -15.34
CA LEU A 133 -4.98 -16.15 -13.93
C LEU A 133 -3.63 -15.49 -13.60
N PRO A 134 -3.45 -14.95 -12.39
CA PRO A 134 -2.19 -14.29 -11.97
C PRO A 134 -0.94 -15.16 -12.12
N ALA A 135 -1.07 -16.50 -11.97
CA ALA A 135 0.02 -17.43 -12.11
C ALA A 135 0.59 -17.49 -13.54
N THR A 136 -0.19 -17.12 -14.56
CA THR A 136 0.21 -17.14 -15.97
C THR A 136 0.84 -15.82 -16.44
N LEU A 137 0.79 -14.78 -15.60
CA LEU A 137 1.33 -13.48 -15.92
C LEU A 137 2.87 -13.46 -15.82
N SER A 138 3.52 -12.67 -16.67
CA SER A 138 4.93 -12.34 -16.50
C SER A 138 5.15 -11.52 -15.23
N SER A 139 6.40 -11.46 -14.75
CA SER A 139 6.75 -10.66 -13.56
C SER A 139 6.36 -9.17 -13.68
N GLY A 140 6.53 -8.59 -14.87
CA GLY A 140 6.12 -7.22 -15.17
C GLY A 140 4.60 -7.04 -15.16
N GLN A 141 3.85 -8.01 -15.70
CA GLN A 141 2.38 -8.00 -15.65
C GLN A 141 1.86 -8.17 -14.23
N ARG A 142 2.49 -9.03 -13.42
CA ARG A 142 2.17 -9.18 -11.99
C ARG A 142 2.35 -7.88 -11.22
N ARG A 143 3.45 -7.15 -11.45
CA ARG A 143 3.67 -5.85 -10.82
C ARG A 143 2.63 -4.82 -11.24
N ARG A 144 2.21 -4.84 -12.51
CA ARG A 144 1.12 -3.97 -12.99
C ARG A 144 -0.22 -4.35 -12.36
N LEU A 145 -0.52 -5.64 -12.18
CA LEU A 145 -1.70 -6.09 -11.45
C LEU A 145 -1.64 -5.63 -9.97
N ALA A 146 -0.48 -5.72 -9.31
CA ALA A 146 -0.30 -5.21 -7.96
C ALA A 146 -0.57 -3.70 -7.84
N LEU A 147 -0.13 -2.91 -8.81
CA LEU A 147 -0.49 -1.49 -8.88
C LEU A 147 -1.99 -1.29 -9.12
N ALA A 148 -2.59 -2.07 -10.02
CA ALA A 148 -4.03 -2.01 -10.29
C ALA A 148 -4.87 -2.27 -9.04
N THR A 149 -4.49 -3.23 -8.19
CA THR A 149 -5.19 -3.51 -6.92
C THR A 149 -5.14 -2.34 -5.95
N ALA A 150 -4.06 -1.55 -5.97
CA ALA A 150 -3.95 -0.33 -5.18
C ALA A 150 -4.74 0.83 -5.77
N PHE A 151 -4.87 0.89 -7.11
CA PHE A 151 -5.49 2.01 -7.82
C PHE A 151 -7.01 1.88 -7.95
N VAL A 152 -7.55 0.68 -8.04
CA VAL A 152 -8.98 0.44 -8.21
C VAL A 152 -9.83 0.85 -7.00
N ARG A 153 -9.21 1.18 -5.86
CA ARG A 153 -9.88 1.54 -4.62
C ARG A 153 -9.56 2.98 -4.18
N PRO A 154 -10.46 3.64 -3.41
CA PRO A 154 -10.17 4.93 -2.78
C PRO A 154 -8.95 4.83 -1.86
N ARG A 155 -8.13 5.88 -1.83
CA ARG A 155 -6.97 5.98 -0.96
C ARG A 155 -6.57 7.44 -0.76
N THR A 156 -5.99 7.74 0.38
CA THR A 156 -5.36 9.05 0.65
C THR A 156 -3.84 8.92 0.70
N LEU A 157 -3.34 7.72 0.94
CA LEU A 157 -1.92 7.38 0.96
C LEU A 157 -1.67 6.11 0.13
N LEU A 158 -0.62 6.13 -0.69
CA LEU A 158 -0.05 4.98 -1.39
C LEU A 158 1.39 4.75 -0.90
N VAL A 159 1.70 3.50 -0.52
CA VAL A 159 3.03 3.07 -0.05
C VAL A 159 3.50 1.85 -0.82
#